data_22c2f342a9e0c7d056139816fdfff85e
#
_entry.id   22c2f342a9e0c7d056139816fdfff85e
#
_cell.length_a   1.000
_cell.length_b   1.000
_cell.length_c   1.000
_cell.angle_alpha   90.00
_cell.angle_beta   90.00
_cell.angle_gamma   90.00
#
_symmetry.space_group_name_H-M   'P 1'
#
loop_
_entity.id
_entity.type
_entity.pdbx_description
1 polymer ?
#
loop_
_entity_poly.entity_id
_entity_poly.type
_entity_poly.pdbx_seq_one_letter_code
_entity_poly.pdbx_strand_id
1 'polypeptide(L)'
;MSFFKELFHKTEQILWSAFLKPFFFSFDPEKVHHFVVGAMKLFSPIFYLRKAFYHFKLSGKNHPSLEKEVFGIKFPNPVGLAAGFDKNAEVYKQMSSLGFGFIEIGTVTPVAQDGNPKKRIFRLVNDNALINRLGFNNDGVDKIVDRLRNKGNVIIGGNIGKNKVTPNENAKDDYLICFKALYDHVDYFAVNVSSPNTPNLRDLQNINDLREILSPLIKENKKRETKPILIKISPDLNDSDIKKIVDLSFDLKIDGIITSNTTLDRNNLKSKKKLAIESGGLSGEPLNKRSTDIIRLIHQYSNKKLPIIGVGGIMSTQDALDKLKAGASLIQLYTGFIYNGPSFARNINKEIIKSLN
;
A
#
# COMPACT_ATOMS: atom_id res chain seq x y z
N MET A 1 -28.72 1.24 20.51
CA MET A 1 -28.01 1.48 19.23
C MET A 1 -26.55 1.03 19.24
N SER A 2 -25.81 1.20 20.35
CA SER A 2 -24.43 0.68 20.53
C SER A 2 -24.36 -0.85 20.43
N PHE A 3 -25.24 -1.58 21.09
CA PHE A 3 -25.31 -3.04 21.15
C PHE A 3 -25.46 -3.70 19.75
N PHE A 4 -26.39 -3.24 18.92
CA PHE A 4 -26.57 -3.78 17.54
C PHE A 4 -25.34 -3.55 16.65
N LYS A 5 -24.61 -2.47 16.87
CA LYS A 5 -23.37 -2.14 16.16
C LYS A 5 -22.25 -3.10 16.52
N GLU A 6 -22.11 -3.37 17.80
CA GLU A 6 -21.09 -4.29 18.31
C GLU A 6 -21.39 -5.74 17.88
N LEU A 7 -22.67 -6.13 17.93
CA LEU A 7 -23.13 -7.42 17.47
C LEU A 7 -22.86 -7.62 15.97
N PHE A 8 -23.18 -6.61 15.12
CA PHE A 8 -22.91 -6.68 13.69
C PHE A 8 -21.41 -6.80 13.37
N HIS A 9 -20.57 -6.08 14.10
CA HIS A 9 -19.12 -6.19 13.93
C HIS A 9 -18.56 -7.56 14.35
N LYS A 10 -19.02 -8.08 15.47
CA LYS A 10 -18.65 -9.43 15.92
C LYS A 10 -19.10 -10.49 14.91
N THR A 11 -20.31 -10.35 14.37
CA THR A 11 -20.86 -11.26 13.35
C THR A 11 -20.03 -11.20 12.05
N GLU A 12 -19.66 -10.02 11.58
CA GLU A 12 -18.82 -9.86 10.37
C GLU A 12 -17.43 -10.49 10.57
N GLN A 13 -16.83 -10.33 11.74
CA GLN A 13 -15.54 -10.90 12.07
C GLN A 13 -15.60 -12.42 12.21
N ILE A 14 -16.65 -12.95 12.85
CA ILE A 14 -16.89 -14.39 12.96
C ILE A 14 -17.13 -15.00 11.57
N LEU A 15 -17.98 -14.38 10.74
CA LEU A 15 -18.26 -14.84 9.39
C LEU A 15 -16.97 -14.89 8.55
N TRP A 16 -16.10 -13.87 8.68
CA TRP A 16 -14.82 -13.88 8.00
C TRP A 16 -13.91 -14.99 8.51
N SER A 17 -13.65 -15.05 9.81
CA SER A 17 -12.64 -15.94 10.38
C SER A 17 -13.04 -17.41 10.34
N ALA A 18 -14.32 -17.73 10.60
CA ALA A 18 -14.79 -19.10 10.69
C ALA A 18 -15.22 -19.70 9.35
N PHE A 19 -15.67 -18.90 8.39
CA PHE A 19 -16.26 -19.40 7.13
C PHE A 19 -15.56 -18.88 5.89
N LEU A 20 -15.53 -17.55 5.66
CA LEU A 20 -15.08 -17.00 4.40
C LEU A 20 -13.56 -17.16 4.22
N LYS A 21 -12.76 -16.90 5.24
CA LYS A 21 -11.31 -17.07 5.18
C LYS A 21 -10.90 -18.52 4.89
N PRO A 22 -11.35 -19.55 5.65
CA PRO A 22 -11.03 -20.94 5.34
C PRO A 22 -11.47 -21.34 3.92
N PHE A 23 -12.67 -20.92 3.50
CA PHE A 23 -13.16 -21.18 2.15
C PHE A 23 -12.25 -20.56 1.08
N PHE A 24 -11.95 -19.25 1.14
CA PHE A 24 -11.09 -18.59 0.16
C PHE A 24 -9.66 -19.09 0.21
N PHE A 25 -9.17 -19.51 1.36
CA PHE A 25 -7.81 -20.00 1.51
C PHE A 25 -7.60 -21.40 0.94
N SER A 26 -8.65 -22.16 0.64
CA SER A 26 -8.57 -23.45 -0.05
C SER A 26 -8.32 -23.31 -1.56
N PHE A 27 -8.52 -22.11 -2.13
CA PHE A 27 -8.34 -21.85 -3.56
C PHE A 27 -7.05 -21.08 -3.86
N ASP A 28 -6.66 -21.07 -5.13
CA ASP A 28 -5.51 -20.29 -5.61
C ASP A 28 -5.65 -18.80 -5.25
N PRO A 29 -4.62 -18.16 -4.65
CA PRO A 29 -4.72 -16.79 -4.16
C PRO A 29 -5.07 -15.76 -5.24
N GLU A 30 -4.51 -15.91 -6.44
CA GLU A 30 -4.74 -14.96 -7.53
C GLU A 30 -6.16 -15.11 -8.11
N LYS A 31 -6.65 -16.35 -8.23
CA LYS A 31 -8.04 -16.60 -8.64
C LYS A 31 -9.04 -16.02 -7.63
N VAL A 32 -8.78 -16.18 -6.32
CA VAL A 32 -9.60 -15.57 -5.27
C VAL A 32 -9.59 -14.05 -5.36
N HIS A 33 -8.41 -13.44 -5.60
CA HIS A 33 -8.32 -11.99 -5.76
C HIS A 33 -9.19 -11.50 -6.92
N HIS A 34 -9.09 -12.11 -8.12
CA HIS A 34 -9.91 -11.75 -9.26
C HIS A 34 -11.41 -11.94 -9.00
N PHE A 35 -11.78 -13.05 -8.34
CA PHE A 35 -13.17 -13.30 -7.95
C PHE A 35 -13.70 -12.22 -7.02
N VAL A 36 -12.94 -11.85 -5.98
CA VAL A 36 -13.34 -10.81 -5.01
C VAL A 36 -13.46 -9.45 -5.69
N VAL A 37 -12.51 -9.07 -6.54
CA VAL A 37 -12.57 -7.82 -7.31
C VAL A 37 -13.81 -7.81 -8.22
N GLY A 38 -14.08 -8.90 -8.93
CA GLY A 38 -15.27 -9.04 -9.76
C GLY A 38 -16.57 -8.92 -8.95
N ALA A 39 -16.65 -9.60 -7.81
CA ALA A 39 -17.79 -9.51 -6.90
C ALA A 39 -17.98 -8.08 -6.35
N MET A 40 -16.90 -7.39 -5.97
CA MET A 40 -16.96 -6.00 -5.50
C MET A 40 -17.49 -5.05 -6.59
N LYS A 41 -17.15 -5.28 -7.85
CA LYS A 41 -17.67 -4.51 -8.99
C LYS A 41 -19.16 -4.78 -9.19
N LEU A 42 -19.57 -6.06 -9.21
CA LEU A 42 -20.96 -6.48 -9.41
C LEU A 42 -21.88 -5.95 -8.30
N PHE A 43 -21.45 -6.05 -7.05
CA PHE A 43 -22.21 -5.61 -5.87
C PHE A 43 -21.90 -4.16 -5.46
N SER A 44 -21.39 -3.35 -6.37
CA SER A 44 -21.02 -1.94 -6.13
C SER A 44 -22.11 -1.11 -5.42
N PRO A 45 -23.41 -1.22 -5.74
CA PRO A 45 -24.47 -0.49 -5.04
C PRO A 45 -24.51 -0.77 -3.54
N ILE A 46 -24.24 -2.02 -3.12
CA ILE A 46 -24.21 -2.39 -1.70
C ILE A 46 -23.08 -1.66 -0.96
N PHE A 47 -21.91 -1.50 -1.61
CA PHE A 47 -20.80 -0.75 -1.03
C PHE A 47 -21.10 0.74 -0.89
N TYR A 48 -21.86 1.33 -1.80
CA TYR A 48 -22.32 2.72 -1.70
C TYR A 48 -23.34 2.91 -0.56
N LEU A 49 -24.32 2.00 -0.43
CA LEU A 49 -25.25 2.00 0.69
C LEU A 49 -24.53 1.80 2.02
N ARG A 50 -23.57 0.88 2.06
CA ARG A 50 -22.69 0.67 3.21
C ARG A 50 -21.91 1.95 3.56
N LYS A 51 -21.33 2.64 2.57
CA LYS A 51 -20.63 3.90 2.78
C LYS A 51 -21.55 4.97 3.39
N ALA A 52 -22.77 5.12 2.86
CA ALA A 52 -23.77 6.05 3.38
C ALA A 52 -24.18 5.69 4.81
N PHE A 53 -24.45 4.42 5.09
CA PHE A 53 -24.82 3.95 6.43
C PHE A 53 -23.71 4.16 7.45
N TYR A 54 -22.45 3.93 7.07
CA TYR A 54 -21.28 4.16 7.92
C TYR A 54 -20.93 5.64 8.06
N HIS A 55 -21.15 6.48 7.04
CA HIS A 55 -20.99 7.91 7.17
C HIS A 55 -21.98 8.52 8.16
N PHE A 56 -23.21 8.02 8.20
CA PHE A 56 -24.28 8.67 8.98
C PHE A 56 -24.23 8.37 10.50
N LYS A 57 -23.66 7.26 10.96
CA LYS A 57 -23.82 6.88 12.39
C LYS A 57 -22.72 6.00 13.03
N LEU A 58 -21.73 5.49 12.29
CA LEU A 58 -20.86 4.40 12.79
C LEU A 58 -19.36 4.62 12.59
N SER A 59 -18.97 5.81 12.27
CA SER A 59 -17.68 6.04 11.66
C SER A 59 -16.54 6.16 12.65
N GLY A 60 -15.80 5.08 12.82
CA GLY A 60 -14.36 5.23 12.97
C GLY A 60 -13.68 5.75 11.70
N LYS A 61 -14.39 6.08 10.60
CA LYS A 61 -13.74 6.55 9.37
C LYS A 61 -13.51 8.06 9.35
N ASN A 62 -14.42 8.84 9.89
CA ASN A 62 -14.38 10.31 9.86
C ASN A 62 -14.56 10.88 11.28
N HIS A 63 -13.99 10.23 12.28
CA HIS A 63 -13.94 10.83 13.62
C HIS A 63 -12.90 11.95 13.58
N PRO A 64 -13.20 13.18 14.04
CA PRO A 64 -12.27 14.31 13.96
C PRO A 64 -10.87 14.02 14.50
N SER A 65 -10.78 13.19 15.55
CA SER A 65 -9.49 12.78 16.13
C SER A 65 -8.64 11.87 15.23
N LEU A 66 -9.22 11.30 14.16
CA LEU A 66 -8.49 10.47 13.19
C LEU A 66 -7.95 11.30 12.02
N GLU A 67 -8.45 12.51 11.81
CA GLU A 67 -7.96 13.34 10.71
C GLU A 67 -6.48 13.65 10.89
N LYS A 68 -5.75 13.53 9.80
CA LYS A 68 -4.32 13.84 9.72
C LYS A 68 -4.07 14.69 8.49
N GLU A 69 -3.44 15.82 8.69
CA GLU A 69 -2.87 16.58 7.58
C GLU A 69 -1.42 16.18 7.40
N VAL A 70 -1.10 15.59 6.24
CA VAL A 70 0.23 15.10 5.90
C VAL A 70 0.48 15.44 4.43
N PHE A 71 1.64 15.92 4.09
CA PHE A 71 1.99 16.37 2.73
C PHE A 71 1.04 17.44 2.16
N GLY A 72 0.38 18.25 3.00
CA GLY A 72 -0.66 19.20 2.58
C GLY A 72 -2.01 18.56 2.21
N ILE A 73 -2.17 17.26 2.41
CA ILE A 73 -3.42 16.51 2.17
C ILE A 73 -4.10 16.19 3.50
N LYS A 74 -5.41 16.46 3.59
CA LYS A 74 -6.23 16.07 4.73
C LYS A 74 -6.77 14.65 4.58
N PHE A 75 -6.17 13.72 5.29
CA PHE A 75 -6.62 12.32 5.33
C PHE A 75 -7.72 12.16 6.39
N PRO A 76 -8.86 11.52 6.06
CA PRO A 76 -9.96 11.33 7.02
C PRO A 76 -9.61 10.36 8.15
N ASN A 77 -8.62 9.53 7.96
CA ASN A 77 -8.00 8.66 8.96
C ASN A 77 -6.62 8.16 8.44
N PRO A 78 -5.75 7.69 9.33
CA PRO A 78 -4.37 7.33 8.94
C PRO A 78 -4.22 5.97 8.27
N VAL A 79 -5.28 5.20 8.05
CA VAL A 79 -5.21 3.81 7.55
C VAL A 79 -5.50 3.77 6.05
N GLY A 80 -4.51 3.39 5.25
CA GLY A 80 -4.62 3.23 3.80
C GLY A 80 -4.54 1.78 3.31
N LEU A 81 -4.93 1.58 2.05
CA LEU A 81 -4.68 0.35 1.31
C LEU A 81 -3.37 0.48 0.53
N ALA A 82 -2.47 -0.48 0.69
CA ALA A 82 -1.19 -0.49 -0.02
C ALA A 82 -1.34 -0.84 -1.50
N ALA A 83 -0.42 -0.33 -2.32
CA ALA A 83 -0.30 -0.69 -3.73
C ALA A 83 -0.19 -2.21 -3.93
N GLY A 84 -0.68 -2.66 -5.08
CA GLY A 84 -0.68 -4.08 -5.47
C GLY A 84 -2.00 -4.79 -5.22
N PHE A 85 -2.90 -4.27 -4.40
CA PHE A 85 -4.23 -4.83 -4.22
C PHE A 85 -5.17 -4.38 -5.35
N ASP A 86 -5.35 -3.09 -5.54
CA ASP A 86 -6.09 -2.51 -6.67
C ASP A 86 -5.14 -1.89 -7.70
N LYS A 87 -4.47 -2.76 -8.46
CA LYS A 87 -3.44 -2.33 -9.41
C LYS A 87 -3.97 -1.44 -10.51
N ASN A 88 -5.18 -1.72 -10.94
CA ASN A 88 -5.81 -1.14 -12.12
C ASN A 88 -6.88 -0.09 -11.78
N ALA A 89 -6.98 0.37 -10.53
CA ALA A 89 -8.02 1.29 -10.08
C ALA A 89 -9.45 0.78 -10.37
N GLU A 90 -9.71 -0.50 -10.12
CA GLU A 90 -10.99 -1.13 -10.43
C GLU A 90 -11.99 -1.09 -9.27
N VAL A 91 -11.49 -1.07 -8.02
CA VAL A 91 -12.32 -1.20 -6.80
C VAL A 91 -11.98 -0.20 -5.70
N TYR A 92 -11.21 0.86 -5.99
CA TYR A 92 -10.81 1.87 -5.00
C TYR A 92 -12.00 2.52 -4.28
N LYS A 93 -13.13 2.73 -4.98
CA LYS A 93 -14.36 3.28 -4.39
C LYS A 93 -14.95 2.33 -3.35
N GLN A 94 -15.04 1.04 -3.68
CA GLN A 94 -15.53 0.00 -2.79
C GLN A 94 -14.58 -0.18 -1.60
N MET A 95 -13.26 -0.20 -1.85
CA MET A 95 -12.26 -0.28 -0.78
C MET A 95 -12.35 0.91 0.18
N SER A 96 -12.58 2.13 -0.33
CA SER A 96 -12.78 3.29 0.52
C SER A 96 -13.97 3.16 1.49
N SER A 97 -14.98 2.33 1.14
CA SER A 97 -16.13 2.05 2.01
C SER A 97 -15.82 1.10 3.17
N LEU A 98 -14.69 0.40 3.12
CA LEU A 98 -14.27 -0.57 4.14
C LEU A 98 -13.51 0.07 5.32
N GLY A 99 -13.39 1.40 5.34
CA GLY A 99 -12.76 2.13 6.44
C GLY A 99 -11.37 2.68 6.12
N PHE A 100 -10.88 2.47 4.90
CA PHE A 100 -9.64 3.09 4.45
C PHE A 100 -9.81 4.60 4.24
N GLY A 101 -8.85 5.38 4.71
CA GLY A 101 -8.76 6.83 4.51
C GLY A 101 -8.23 7.20 3.14
N PHE A 102 -7.40 6.33 2.55
CA PHE A 102 -6.81 6.52 1.23
C PHE A 102 -6.47 5.16 0.58
N ILE A 103 -6.30 5.17 -0.74
CA ILE A 103 -6.01 3.97 -1.54
C ILE A 103 -4.80 4.24 -2.40
N GLU A 104 -3.75 3.41 -2.32
CA GLU A 104 -2.63 3.43 -3.25
C GLU A 104 -2.88 2.43 -4.37
N ILE A 105 -3.11 2.92 -5.60
CA ILE A 105 -3.30 2.10 -6.80
C ILE A 105 -1.96 1.77 -7.44
N GLY A 106 -1.94 0.77 -8.31
CA GLY A 106 -0.73 0.39 -9.05
C GLY A 106 0.01 -0.80 -8.40
N THR A 107 1.25 -1.06 -8.75
CA THR A 107 2.16 -0.19 -9.52
C THR A 107 1.68 -0.10 -10.98
N VAL A 108 1.62 1.12 -11.46
CA VAL A 108 1.25 1.48 -12.83
C VAL A 108 2.52 1.61 -13.67
N THR A 109 2.50 1.06 -14.88
CA THR A 109 3.57 1.23 -15.87
C THR A 109 3.01 1.91 -17.14
N PRO A 110 3.85 2.55 -17.97
CA PRO A 110 3.38 3.20 -19.19
C PRO A 110 2.52 2.30 -20.06
N VAL A 111 3.01 1.10 -20.36
CA VAL A 111 2.29 0.12 -21.19
C VAL A 111 1.78 -1.02 -20.31
N ALA A 112 0.67 -1.62 -20.72
CA ALA A 112 0.15 -2.84 -20.09
C ALA A 112 1.20 -3.96 -20.11
N GLN A 113 1.25 -4.76 -19.04
CA GLN A 113 2.10 -5.95 -19.00
C GLN A 113 1.48 -7.05 -18.13
N ASP A 114 1.66 -8.31 -18.56
CA ASP A 114 1.08 -9.47 -17.88
C ASP A 114 1.76 -9.81 -16.55
N GLY A 115 2.97 -9.31 -16.35
CA GLY A 115 3.82 -9.64 -15.20
C GLY A 115 4.55 -10.98 -15.37
N ASN A 116 4.90 -11.60 -14.25
CA ASN A 116 5.64 -12.86 -14.26
C ASN A 116 4.71 -14.07 -14.45
N PRO A 117 5.23 -15.25 -14.89
CA PRO A 117 4.44 -16.47 -15.06
C PRO A 117 3.72 -16.91 -13.79
N LYS A 118 2.55 -17.52 -13.94
CA LYS A 118 1.79 -18.13 -12.84
C LYS A 118 2.39 -19.52 -12.51
N LYS A 119 2.30 -20.05 -11.28
CA LYS A 119 1.71 -19.42 -10.10
C LYS A 119 2.70 -18.41 -9.52
N ARG A 120 2.19 -17.31 -8.98
CA ARG A 120 3.02 -16.18 -8.55
C ARG A 120 2.57 -15.53 -7.23
N ILE A 121 1.62 -16.16 -6.52
CA ILE A 121 1.24 -15.79 -5.16
C ILE A 121 1.11 -17.07 -4.33
N PHE A 122 1.74 -17.09 -3.14
CA PHE A 122 1.77 -18.23 -2.23
C PHE A 122 1.40 -17.77 -0.82
N ARG A 123 0.48 -18.50 -0.17
CA ARG A 123 0.11 -18.24 1.22
C ARG A 123 0.95 -19.10 2.15
N LEU A 124 1.62 -18.46 3.09
CA LEU A 124 2.33 -19.10 4.19
C LEU A 124 1.49 -18.97 5.45
N VAL A 125 0.48 -19.83 5.58
CA VAL A 125 -0.55 -19.70 6.61
C VAL A 125 0.03 -19.77 8.02
N ASN A 126 1.01 -20.66 8.25
CA ASN A 126 1.67 -20.81 9.55
C ASN A 126 2.52 -19.61 9.96
N ASP A 127 2.84 -18.73 9.00
CA ASP A 127 3.62 -17.50 9.21
C ASP A 127 2.77 -16.23 9.07
N ASN A 128 1.45 -16.37 8.90
CA ASN A 128 0.57 -15.23 8.56
C ASN A 128 1.16 -14.36 7.45
N ALA A 129 1.65 -14.99 6.38
CA ALA A 129 2.48 -14.35 5.37
C ALA A 129 2.06 -14.70 3.93
N LEU A 130 2.54 -13.90 2.99
CA LEU A 130 2.42 -14.14 1.55
C LEU A 130 3.78 -13.99 0.89
N ILE A 131 4.09 -14.88 -0.06
CA ILE A 131 5.15 -14.64 -1.05
C ILE A 131 4.48 -14.28 -2.37
N ASN A 132 4.96 -13.24 -3.05
CA ASN A 132 4.50 -12.89 -4.38
C ASN A 132 5.67 -12.58 -5.31
N ARG A 133 5.48 -12.93 -6.61
CA ARG A 133 6.36 -12.56 -7.72
C ARG A 133 5.55 -12.03 -8.90
N LEU A 134 4.65 -11.08 -8.62
CA LEU A 134 3.67 -10.57 -9.60
C LEU A 134 4.31 -9.87 -10.80
N GLY A 135 5.36 -9.04 -10.60
CA GLY A 135 6.08 -8.39 -11.68
C GLY A 135 5.32 -7.25 -12.34
N PHE A 136 4.62 -6.44 -11.54
CA PHE A 136 3.87 -5.24 -11.98
C PHE A 136 2.84 -5.51 -13.08
N ASN A 137 2.10 -6.62 -13.00
CA ASN A 137 0.99 -6.86 -13.91
C ASN A 137 -0.07 -5.77 -13.78
N ASN A 138 -0.34 -5.06 -14.87
CA ASN A 138 -1.33 -3.97 -14.92
C ASN A 138 -1.76 -3.68 -16.36
N ASP A 139 -2.85 -2.93 -16.52
CA ASP A 139 -3.48 -2.62 -17.81
C ASP A 139 -2.84 -1.44 -18.57
N GLY A 140 -1.76 -0.84 -18.03
CA GLY A 140 -1.14 0.36 -18.57
C GLY A 140 -1.81 1.65 -18.10
N VAL A 141 -1.06 2.75 -18.16
CA VAL A 141 -1.46 4.02 -17.55
C VAL A 141 -2.76 4.57 -18.15
N ASP A 142 -2.98 4.47 -19.46
CA ASP A 142 -4.13 5.07 -20.14
C ASP A 142 -5.46 4.48 -19.64
N LYS A 143 -5.56 3.15 -19.55
CA LYS A 143 -6.76 2.49 -19.03
C LYS A 143 -7.01 2.80 -17.55
N ILE A 144 -5.96 3.01 -16.78
CA ILE A 144 -6.07 3.37 -15.36
C ILE A 144 -6.57 4.81 -15.22
N VAL A 145 -6.07 5.74 -16.04
CA VAL A 145 -6.56 7.12 -16.14
C VAL A 145 -8.05 7.15 -16.44
N ASP A 146 -8.53 6.39 -17.44
CA ASP A 146 -9.95 6.32 -17.77
C ASP A 146 -10.83 5.92 -16.59
N ARG A 147 -10.37 4.95 -15.78
CA ARG A 147 -11.09 4.51 -14.57
C ARG A 147 -11.09 5.55 -13.46
N LEU A 148 -10.08 6.41 -13.41
CA LEU A 148 -9.94 7.44 -12.39
C LEU A 148 -10.66 8.76 -12.73
N ARG A 149 -11.12 8.99 -13.97
CA ARG A 149 -11.81 10.23 -14.38
C ARG A 149 -12.90 10.69 -13.40
N ASN A 150 -13.59 9.75 -12.77
CA ASN A 150 -14.67 10.00 -11.81
C ASN A 150 -14.34 9.47 -10.41
N LYS A 151 -13.13 9.73 -9.88
CA LYS A 151 -12.70 9.20 -8.59
C LYS A 151 -13.51 9.72 -7.39
N GLY A 152 -14.21 10.86 -7.55
CA GLY A 152 -14.90 11.52 -6.44
C GLY A 152 -13.92 11.97 -5.35
N ASN A 153 -14.36 11.91 -4.09
CA ASN A 153 -13.58 12.38 -2.93
C ASN A 153 -12.67 11.27 -2.33
N VAL A 154 -12.33 10.23 -3.10
CA VAL A 154 -11.38 9.21 -2.61
C VAL A 154 -9.96 9.73 -2.78
N ILE A 155 -9.18 9.76 -1.71
CA ILE A 155 -7.75 10.09 -1.78
C ILE A 155 -7.01 8.92 -2.41
N ILE A 156 -6.36 9.18 -3.54
CA ILE A 156 -5.66 8.18 -4.36
C ILE A 156 -4.17 8.48 -4.41
N GLY A 157 -3.36 7.53 -4.00
CA GLY A 157 -1.94 7.51 -4.29
C GLY A 157 -1.67 6.78 -5.60
N GLY A 158 -0.94 7.41 -6.50
CA GLY A 158 -0.47 6.80 -7.74
C GLY A 158 0.90 6.14 -7.54
N ASN A 159 0.93 4.82 -7.36
CA ASN A 159 2.19 4.08 -7.31
C ASN A 159 2.67 3.81 -8.73
N ILE A 160 3.82 4.38 -9.10
CA ILE A 160 4.37 4.35 -10.46
C ILE A 160 5.69 3.56 -10.52
N GLY A 161 5.93 2.91 -11.64
CA GLY A 161 7.15 2.13 -11.89
C GLY A 161 7.45 1.98 -13.37
N LYS A 162 8.62 1.41 -13.68
CA LYS A 162 9.00 1.13 -15.07
C LYS A 162 8.41 -0.20 -15.57
N ASN A 163 8.22 -0.31 -16.86
CA ASN A 163 7.94 -1.59 -17.53
C ASN A 163 9.09 -2.57 -17.34
N LYS A 164 8.78 -3.86 -17.35
CA LYS A 164 9.79 -4.93 -17.19
C LYS A 164 10.84 -4.91 -18.29
N VAL A 165 10.40 -4.58 -19.52
CA VAL A 165 11.27 -4.58 -20.71
C VAL A 165 12.13 -3.32 -20.81
N THR A 166 11.79 -2.25 -20.12
CA THR A 166 12.58 -1.00 -20.11
C THR A 166 13.87 -1.21 -19.33
N PRO A 167 15.06 -0.97 -19.93
CA PRO A 167 16.33 -0.98 -19.21
C PRO A 167 16.38 0.05 -18.09
N ASN A 168 17.24 -0.15 -17.09
CA ASN A 168 17.32 0.75 -15.94
C ASN A 168 17.79 2.17 -16.34
N GLU A 169 18.67 2.30 -17.32
CA GLU A 169 19.15 3.58 -17.84
C GLU A 169 18.03 4.45 -18.44
N ASN A 170 16.94 3.82 -18.90
CA ASN A 170 15.77 4.50 -19.46
C ASN A 170 14.60 4.57 -18.46
N ALA A 171 14.78 4.09 -17.23
CA ALA A 171 13.72 4.01 -16.23
C ALA A 171 13.01 5.35 -16.00
N LYS A 172 13.77 6.45 -15.95
CA LYS A 172 13.25 7.81 -15.72
C LYS A 172 12.13 8.21 -16.68
N ASP A 173 12.18 7.74 -17.93
CA ASP A 173 11.17 8.06 -18.94
C ASP A 173 9.83 7.37 -18.62
N ASP A 174 9.84 6.13 -18.20
CA ASP A 174 8.66 5.39 -17.79
C ASP A 174 7.98 6.04 -16.57
N TYR A 175 8.78 6.42 -15.56
CA TYR A 175 8.24 7.13 -14.39
C TYR A 175 7.63 8.47 -14.81
N LEU A 176 8.27 9.23 -15.71
CA LEU A 176 7.78 10.52 -16.17
C LEU A 176 6.50 10.40 -17.01
N ILE A 177 6.37 9.37 -17.86
CA ILE A 177 5.16 9.07 -18.62
C ILE A 177 4.00 8.82 -17.66
N CYS A 178 4.16 7.89 -16.69
CA CYS A 178 3.14 7.60 -15.71
C CYS A 178 2.79 8.82 -14.84
N PHE A 179 3.79 9.61 -14.44
CA PHE A 179 3.60 10.82 -13.64
C PHE A 179 2.71 11.83 -14.36
N LYS A 180 3.03 12.13 -15.64
CA LYS A 180 2.26 13.10 -16.46
C LYS A 180 0.83 12.62 -16.68
N ALA A 181 0.65 11.35 -17.05
CA ALA A 181 -0.66 10.81 -17.37
C ALA A 181 -1.59 10.76 -16.14
N LEU A 182 -1.07 10.39 -14.97
CA LEU A 182 -1.85 10.29 -13.74
C LEU A 182 -2.03 11.62 -13.01
N TYR A 183 -1.34 12.69 -13.43
CA TYR A 183 -1.22 13.93 -12.66
C TYR A 183 -2.56 14.47 -12.14
N ASP A 184 -3.55 14.60 -13.01
CA ASP A 184 -4.86 15.17 -12.67
C ASP A 184 -5.81 14.17 -11.99
N HIS A 185 -5.37 12.90 -11.83
CA HIS A 185 -6.20 11.80 -11.37
C HIS A 185 -5.82 11.24 -10.01
N VAL A 186 -4.65 11.59 -9.47
CA VAL A 186 -4.19 11.14 -8.15
C VAL A 186 -3.88 12.32 -7.24
N ASP A 187 -3.82 12.08 -5.94
CA ASP A 187 -3.57 13.13 -4.95
C ASP A 187 -2.11 13.19 -4.53
N TYR A 188 -1.37 12.08 -4.61
CA TYR A 188 0.08 12.00 -4.40
C TYR A 188 0.68 10.90 -5.27
N PHE A 189 1.99 10.92 -5.43
CA PHE A 189 2.75 9.89 -6.17
C PHE A 189 3.65 9.09 -5.24
N ALA A 190 3.72 7.76 -5.49
CA ALA A 190 4.67 6.86 -4.86
C ALA A 190 5.61 6.30 -5.94
N VAL A 191 6.88 6.71 -5.92
CA VAL A 191 7.92 6.24 -6.84
C VAL A 191 8.42 4.88 -6.34
N ASN A 192 8.06 3.81 -7.04
CA ASN A 192 8.35 2.43 -6.63
C ASN A 192 9.61 1.89 -7.30
N VAL A 193 10.73 1.99 -6.61
CA VAL A 193 12.05 1.45 -7.00
C VAL A 193 12.45 0.20 -6.19
N SER A 194 11.49 -0.40 -5.46
CA SER A 194 11.81 -1.35 -4.37
C SER A 194 11.25 -2.76 -4.56
N SER A 195 10.55 -3.04 -5.68
CA SER A 195 10.02 -4.37 -5.92
C SER A 195 11.14 -5.38 -6.22
N PRO A 196 11.15 -6.55 -5.55
CA PRO A 196 12.11 -7.62 -5.86
C PRO A 196 11.69 -8.45 -7.09
N ASN A 197 10.54 -8.16 -7.69
CA ASN A 197 9.89 -9.00 -8.69
C ASN A 197 10.09 -8.51 -10.13
N THR A 198 10.79 -7.39 -10.30
CA THR A 198 11.23 -6.84 -11.58
C THR A 198 12.77 -6.88 -11.61
N PRO A 199 13.40 -7.47 -12.65
CA PRO A 199 14.84 -7.59 -12.69
C PRO A 199 15.56 -6.25 -12.48
N ASN A 200 16.57 -6.26 -11.63
CA ASN A 200 17.46 -5.13 -11.34
C ASN A 200 16.77 -3.85 -10.87
N LEU A 201 15.44 -3.86 -10.62
CA LEU A 201 14.72 -2.66 -10.21
C LEU A 201 15.27 -2.07 -8.90
N ARG A 202 15.71 -2.91 -7.97
CA ARG A 202 16.24 -2.47 -6.67
C ARG A 202 17.59 -1.77 -6.77
N ASP A 203 18.32 -1.94 -7.86
CA ASP A 203 19.58 -1.23 -8.12
C ASP A 203 19.30 0.27 -8.28
N LEU A 204 18.10 0.65 -8.74
CA LEU A 204 17.64 2.04 -8.84
C LEU A 204 17.46 2.74 -7.48
N GLN A 205 17.64 2.03 -6.36
CA GLN A 205 17.66 2.65 -5.03
C GLN A 205 19.04 3.25 -4.66
N ASN A 206 20.06 3.06 -5.48
CA ASN A 206 21.30 3.80 -5.30
C ASN A 206 21.04 5.31 -5.56
N ILE A 207 21.82 6.15 -4.92
CA ILE A 207 21.56 7.59 -4.84
C ILE A 207 21.59 8.28 -6.20
N ASN A 208 22.49 7.87 -7.11
CA ASN A 208 22.63 8.48 -8.42
C ASN A 208 21.42 8.16 -9.32
N ASP A 209 21.06 6.89 -9.44
CA ASP A 209 19.91 6.46 -10.24
C ASP A 209 18.60 7.01 -9.68
N LEU A 210 18.47 7.01 -8.35
CA LEU A 210 17.28 7.56 -7.68
C LEU A 210 17.15 9.09 -7.97
N ARG A 211 18.25 9.83 -7.96
CA ARG A 211 18.29 11.24 -8.32
C ARG A 211 17.91 11.44 -9.80
N GLU A 212 18.39 10.58 -10.70
CA GLU A 212 18.04 10.66 -12.12
C GLU A 212 16.54 10.42 -12.38
N ILE A 213 15.90 9.55 -11.62
CA ILE A 213 14.46 9.31 -11.71
C ILE A 213 13.67 10.48 -11.11
N LEU A 214 14.06 10.98 -9.93
CA LEU A 214 13.28 11.98 -9.20
C LEU A 214 13.38 13.37 -9.80
N SER A 215 14.56 13.77 -10.33
CA SER A 215 14.78 15.14 -10.82
C SER A 215 13.82 15.55 -11.95
N PRO A 216 13.56 14.72 -12.99
CA PRO A 216 12.57 15.02 -14.01
C PRO A 216 11.14 15.14 -13.46
N LEU A 217 10.77 14.29 -12.49
CA LEU A 217 9.44 14.33 -11.87
C LEU A 217 9.23 15.65 -11.10
N ILE A 218 10.22 16.05 -10.31
CA ILE A 218 10.21 17.31 -9.56
C ILE A 218 10.13 18.51 -10.52
N LYS A 219 10.91 18.48 -11.61
CA LYS A 219 10.87 19.54 -12.63
C LYS A 219 9.49 19.63 -13.29
N GLU A 220 8.87 18.50 -13.60
CA GLU A 220 7.52 18.46 -14.18
C GLU A 220 6.47 18.92 -13.17
N ASN A 221 6.59 18.49 -11.91
CA ASN A 221 5.69 18.85 -10.81
C ASN A 221 5.60 20.38 -10.61
N LYS A 222 6.72 21.08 -10.71
CA LYS A 222 6.80 22.55 -10.55
C LYS A 222 6.12 23.35 -11.67
N LYS A 223 5.71 22.72 -12.76
CA LYS A 223 5.00 23.40 -13.86
C LYS A 223 3.50 23.55 -13.58
N ARG A 224 2.98 22.94 -12.54
CA ARG A 224 1.56 22.85 -12.17
C ARG A 224 1.40 23.09 -10.67
N GLU A 225 0.18 23.01 -10.17
CA GLU A 225 -0.07 22.87 -8.73
C GLU A 225 0.63 21.61 -8.21
N THR A 226 1.63 21.79 -7.36
CA THR A 226 2.51 20.68 -6.93
C THR A 226 1.76 19.61 -6.17
N LYS A 227 2.04 18.34 -6.48
CA LYS A 227 1.54 17.17 -5.75
C LYS A 227 2.67 16.48 -4.99
N PRO A 228 2.38 15.90 -3.82
CA PRO A 228 3.41 15.20 -3.05
C PRO A 228 4.03 14.04 -3.82
N ILE A 229 5.36 13.93 -3.76
CA ILE A 229 6.14 12.83 -4.32
C ILE A 229 6.81 12.08 -3.18
N LEU A 230 6.53 10.79 -3.06
CA LEU A 230 7.07 9.89 -2.04
C LEU A 230 7.94 8.81 -2.69
N ILE A 231 8.97 8.37 -1.97
CA ILE A 231 9.83 7.24 -2.38
C ILE A 231 9.41 5.99 -1.62
N LYS A 232 9.14 4.87 -2.32
CA LYS A 232 8.86 3.59 -1.67
C LYS A 232 10.10 2.71 -1.68
N ILE A 233 10.62 2.40 -0.49
CA ILE A 233 11.89 1.72 -0.29
C ILE A 233 11.76 0.24 0.08
N SER A 234 12.83 -0.52 -0.17
CA SER A 234 12.96 -1.93 0.23
C SER A 234 13.30 -2.06 1.71
N PRO A 235 12.76 -3.08 2.41
CA PRO A 235 13.17 -3.38 3.78
C PRO A 235 14.56 -4.01 3.86
N ASP A 236 15.10 -4.48 2.73
CA ASP A 236 16.36 -5.20 2.64
C ASP A 236 17.56 -4.25 2.49
N LEU A 237 17.34 -2.94 2.42
CA LEU A 237 18.38 -1.93 2.49
C LEU A 237 19.06 -1.94 3.87
N ASN A 238 20.36 -1.70 3.91
CA ASN A 238 21.07 -1.46 5.15
C ASN A 238 20.78 -0.04 5.68
N ASP A 239 21.05 0.18 6.95
CA ASP A 239 20.74 1.44 7.63
C ASP A 239 21.51 2.64 7.06
N SER A 240 22.73 2.42 6.53
CA SER A 240 23.51 3.48 5.87
C SER A 240 22.84 3.96 4.59
N ASP A 241 22.37 3.04 3.77
CA ASP A 241 21.70 3.41 2.50
C ASP A 241 20.34 4.05 2.76
N ILE A 242 19.60 3.62 3.78
CA ILE A 242 18.37 4.28 4.21
C ILE A 242 18.65 5.74 4.60
N LYS A 243 19.72 6.02 5.37
CA LYS A 243 20.11 7.38 5.74
C LYS A 243 20.44 8.23 4.52
N LYS A 244 21.20 7.69 3.55
CA LYS A 244 21.49 8.40 2.29
C LYS A 244 20.22 8.76 1.50
N ILE A 245 19.21 7.87 1.51
CA ILE A 245 17.91 8.16 0.87
C ILE A 245 17.18 9.27 1.64
N VAL A 246 17.27 9.33 2.96
CA VAL A 246 16.71 10.43 3.74
C VAL A 246 17.40 11.74 3.41
N ASP A 247 18.73 11.76 3.32
CA ASP A 247 19.52 12.96 2.94
C ASP A 247 19.14 13.42 1.53
N LEU A 248 19.05 12.49 0.56
CA LEU A 248 18.58 12.78 -0.79
C LEU A 248 17.15 13.36 -0.79
N SER A 249 16.28 12.85 0.09
CA SER A 249 14.91 13.33 0.20
C SER A 249 14.85 14.79 0.65
N PHE A 250 15.71 15.20 1.57
CA PHE A 250 15.83 16.62 1.96
C PHE A 250 16.42 17.49 0.85
N ASP A 251 17.49 17.01 0.18
CA ASP A 251 18.14 17.72 -0.91
C ASP A 251 17.18 17.99 -2.09
N LEU A 252 16.41 17.01 -2.47
CA LEU A 252 15.43 17.11 -3.55
C LEU A 252 14.05 17.61 -3.12
N LYS A 253 13.84 17.88 -1.85
CA LYS A 253 12.53 18.27 -1.27
C LYS A 253 11.43 17.26 -1.58
N ILE A 254 11.73 15.99 -1.38
CA ILE A 254 10.75 14.89 -1.45
C ILE A 254 9.84 14.96 -0.23
N ASP A 255 8.55 14.74 -0.42
CA ASP A 255 7.54 14.98 0.62
C ASP A 255 7.45 13.87 1.66
N GLY A 256 7.98 12.68 1.38
CA GLY A 256 7.98 11.58 2.36
C GLY A 256 8.52 10.26 1.84
N ILE A 257 8.57 9.28 2.74
CA ILE A 257 9.02 7.92 2.43
C ILE A 257 7.92 6.92 2.76
N ILE A 258 7.71 5.93 1.88
CA ILE A 258 6.88 4.76 2.14
C ILE A 258 7.79 3.59 2.50
N THR A 259 7.69 3.09 3.71
CA THR A 259 8.48 1.95 4.18
C THR A 259 7.59 0.90 4.82
N SER A 260 7.61 -0.32 4.28
CA SER A 260 8.50 -0.85 3.26
C SER A 260 7.75 -1.63 2.19
N ASN A 261 8.46 -1.98 1.11
CA ASN A 261 8.05 -3.04 0.18
C ASN A 261 8.22 -4.42 0.87
N THR A 262 8.10 -5.49 0.10
CA THR A 262 8.30 -6.88 0.55
C THR A 262 9.78 -7.21 0.69
N THR A 263 10.13 -8.23 1.51
CA THR A 263 11.51 -8.67 1.77
C THR A 263 11.87 -9.94 1.01
N LEU A 264 13.16 -10.13 0.74
CA LEU A 264 13.74 -11.41 0.29
C LEU A 264 14.22 -12.28 1.47
N ASP A 265 14.23 -11.76 2.67
CA ASP A 265 14.58 -12.53 3.86
C ASP A 265 13.56 -13.66 4.11
N ARG A 266 14.06 -14.83 4.43
CA ARG A 266 13.31 -16.08 4.67
C ARG A 266 13.59 -16.68 6.05
N ASN A 267 14.30 -15.95 6.90
CA ASN A 267 14.68 -16.44 8.23
C ASN A 267 13.44 -16.66 9.10
N ASN A 268 13.50 -17.71 9.94
CA ASN A 268 12.50 -18.02 10.95
C ASN A 268 11.10 -18.37 10.45
N LEU A 269 10.93 -18.77 9.18
CA LEU A 269 9.65 -19.23 8.66
C LEU A 269 9.31 -20.63 9.18
N LYS A 270 8.04 -20.80 9.60
CA LYS A 270 7.45 -22.04 10.13
C LYS A 270 6.81 -22.90 9.04
N SER A 271 6.50 -22.32 7.90
CA SER A 271 5.87 -23.00 6.78
C SER A 271 6.79 -24.05 6.17
N LYS A 272 6.17 -25.05 5.49
CA LYS A 272 6.92 -26.13 4.82
C LYS A 272 8.03 -25.55 3.93
N LYS A 273 9.24 -26.13 4.01
CA LYS A 273 10.42 -25.66 3.28
C LYS A 273 10.14 -25.39 1.79
N LYS A 274 9.38 -26.28 1.12
CA LYS A 274 9.00 -26.12 -0.30
C LYS A 274 8.27 -24.80 -0.59
N LEU A 275 7.43 -24.29 0.33
CA LEU A 275 6.76 -23.01 0.17
C LEU A 275 7.65 -21.83 0.60
N ALA A 276 8.43 -22.03 1.66
CA ALA A 276 9.28 -20.98 2.21
C ALA A 276 10.40 -20.54 1.25
N ILE A 277 10.88 -21.45 0.37
CA ILE A 277 11.93 -21.17 -0.61
C ILE A 277 11.43 -20.60 -1.94
N GLU A 278 10.10 -20.41 -2.11
CA GLU A 278 9.56 -19.80 -3.33
C GLU A 278 10.18 -18.41 -3.57
N SER A 279 10.51 -18.15 -4.83
CA SER A 279 11.05 -16.84 -5.22
C SER A 279 9.99 -15.76 -5.14
N GLY A 280 10.42 -14.51 -4.87
CA GLY A 280 9.54 -13.35 -4.79
C GLY A 280 9.64 -12.62 -3.45
N GLY A 281 8.84 -11.58 -3.27
CA GLY A 281 8.82 -10.78 -2.06
C GLY A 281 7.92 -11.39 -0.98
N LEU A 282 8.42 -11.51 0.24
CA LEU A 282 7.69 -11.95 1.43
C LEU A 282 7.05 -10.75 2.13
N SER A 283 5.78 -10.87 2.48
CA SER A 283 5.00 -9.89 3.25
C SER A 283 4.25 -10.58 4.40
N GLY A 284 3.70 -9.79 5.31
CA GLY A 284 2.98 -10.32 6.48
C GLY A 284 3.81 -10.27 7.75
N GLU A 285 3.44 -11.08 8.74
CA GLU A 285 4.01 -11.05 10.09
C GLU A 285 5.56 -11.05 10.13
N PRO A 286 6.28 -11.86 9.33
CA PRO A 286 7.74 -11.87 9.35
C PRO A 286 8.40 -10.52 9.06
N LEU A 287 7.71 -9.63 8.34
CA LEU A 287 8.23 -8.30 7.99
C LEU A 287 7.98 -7.25 9.09
N ASN A 288 7.16 -7.54 10.12
CA ASN A 288 6.69 -6.55 11.09
C ASN A 288 7.83 -5.82 11.78
N LYS A 289 8.76 -6.57 12.39
CA LYS A 289 9.85 -5.98 13.17
C LYS A 289 10.73 -5.08 12.30
N ARG A 290 11.24 -5.59 11.17
CA ARG A 290 12.16 -4.82 10.30
C ARG A 290 11.52 -3.55 9.77
N SER A 291 10.27 -3.61 9.31
CA SER A 291 9.57 -2.42 8.81
C SER A 291 9.32 -1.38 9.91
N THR A 292 9.07 -1.80 11.15
CA THR A 292 8.93 -0.90 12.30
C THR A 292 10.28 -0.27 12.70
N ASP A 293 11.37 -1.04 12.66
CA ASP A 293 12.70 -0.54 12.94
C ASP A 293 13.16 0.50 11.90
N ILE A 294 12.85 0.30 10.61
CA ILE A 294 13.13 1.28 9.56
C ILE A 294 12.32 2.57 9.78
N ILE A 295 11.05 2.48 10.14
CA ILE A 295 10.25 3.67 10.47
C ILE A 295 10.93 4.47 11.58
N ARG A 296 11.34 3.80 12.66
CA ARG A 296 12.02 4.43 13.80
C ARG A 296 13.34 5.08 13.39
N LEU A 297 14.13 4.38 12.57
CA LEU A 297 15.39 4.89 12.03
C LEU A 297 15.18 6.19 11.24
N ILE A 298 14.28 6.18 10.28
CA ILE A 298 13.97 7.35 9.43
C ILE A 298 13.45 8.49 10.30
N HIS A 299 12.51 8.22 11.21
CA HIS A 299 11.91 9.23 12.09
C HIS A 299 12.96 9.92 12.97
N GLN A 300 13.87 9.14 13.57
CA GLN A 300 14.95 9.67 14.39
C GLN A 300 15.98 10.43 13.55
N TYR A 301 16.47 9.82 12.46
CA TYR A 301 17.52 10.41 11.62
C TYR A 301 17.06 11.69 10.92
N SER A 302 15.80 11.77 10.50
CA SER A 302 15.21 13.00 9.90
C SER A 302 14.84 14.07 10.93
N ASN A 303 15.17 13.88 12.22
CA ASN A 303 14.69 14.74 13.31
C ASN A 303 13.18 14.96 13.28
N LYS A 304 12.39 13.91 12.97
CA LYS A 304 10.92 13.90 12.90
C LYS A 304 10.35 14.79 11.78
N LYS A 305 11.17 15.26 10.84
CA LYS A 305 10.76 16.21 9.80
C LYS A 305 10.23 15.56 8.53
N LEU A 306 10.69 14.34 8.21
CA LEU A 306 10.28 13.64 7.00
C LEU A 306 9.07 12.75 7.30
N PRO A 307 7.90 13.02 6.71
CA PRO A 307 6.71 12.19 6.88
C PRO A 307 6.92 10.76 6.36
N ILE A 308 6.31 9.79 7.06
CA ILE A 308 6.48 8.36 6.76
C ILE A 308 5.11 7.70 6.61
N ILE A 309 4.91 6.95 5.52
CA ILE A 309 3.83 5.96 5.42
C ILE A 309 4.40 4.60 5.80
N GLY A 310 3.95 4.06 6.94
CA GLY A 310 4.41 2.77 7.45
C GLY A 310 3.63 1.61 6.84
N VAL A 311 4.31 0.66 6.21
CA VAL A 311 3.69 -0.55 5.63
C VAL A 311 4.57 -1.77 5.86
N GLY A 312 3.96 -2.93 6.03
CA GLY A 312 4.63 -4.22 6.25
C GLY A 312 4.39 -4.80 7.64
N GLY A 313 3.84 -6.00 7.68
CA GLY A 313 3.64 -6.78 8.90
C GLY A 313 2.55 -6.28 9.86
N ILE A 314 1.64 -5.40 9.46
CA ILE A 314 0.50 -5.01 10.28
C ILE A 314 -0.54 -6.13 10.23
N MET A 315 -0.54 -7.00 11.23
CA MET A 315 -1.43 -8.16 11.34
C MET A 315 -2.46 -8.02 12.46
N SER A 316 -2.26 -7.07 13.37
CA SER A 316 -3.15 -6.73 14.48
C SER A 316 -3.34 -5.23 14.60
N THR A 317 -4.31 -4.80 15.42
CA THR A 317 -4.50 -3.38 15.75
C THR A 317 -3.31 -2.83 16.53
N GLN A 318 -2.66 -3.66 17.36
CA GLN A 318 -1.46 -3.27 18.10
C GLN A 318 -0.27 -2.99 17.16
N ASP A 319 -0.06 -3.82 16.13
CA ASP A 319 0.99 -3.56 15.13
C ASP A 319 0.82 -2.21 14.45
N ALA A 320 -0.44 -1.82 14.18
CA ALA A 320 -0.75 -0.51 13.62
C ALA A 320 -0.36 0.64 14.57
N LEU A 321 -0.71 0.50 15.86
CA LEU A 321 -0.33 1.48 16.89
C LEU A 321 1.18 1.56 17.06
N ASP A 322 1.88 0.43 17.02
CA ASP A 322 3.34 0.37 17.17
C ASP A 322 4.06 1.08 16.02
N LYS A 323 3.55 0.98 14.78
CA LYS A 323 4.09 1.76 13.65
C LYS A 323 3.86 3.25 13.79
N LEU A 324 2.67 3.66 14.24
CA LEU A 324 2.39 5.08 14.52
C LEU A 324 3.29 5.60 15.64
N LYS A 325 3.46 4.84 16.73
CA LYS A 325 4.40 5.17 17.82
C LYS A 325 5.86 5.20 17.37
N ALA A 326 6.24 4.37 16.39
CA ALA A 326 7.58 4.39 15.82
C ALA A 326 7.86 5.65 14.97
N GLY A 327 6.83 6.43 14.63
CA GLY A 327 6.95 7.70 13.91
C GLY A 327 6.27 7.72 12.53
N ALA A 328 5.51 6.69 12.16
CA ALA A 328 4.71 6.74 10.94
C ALA A 328 3.59 7.79 11.07
N SER A 329 3.44 8.65 10.07
CA SER A 329 2.32 9.61 9.97
C SER A 329 1.04 8.93 9.51
N LEU A 330 1.17 7.99 8.58
CA LEU A 330 0.11 7.17 7.99
C LEU A 330 0.58 5.71 7.94
N ILE A 331 -0.36 4.77 7.81
CA ILE A 331 -0.07 3.34 7.66
C ILE A 331 -0.83 2.74 6.49
N GLN A 332 -0.30 1.66 5.91
CA GLN A 332 -0.96 0.93 4.83
C GLN A 332 -1.08 -0.56 5.14
N LEU A 333 -2.19 -1.15 4.74
CA LEU A 333 -2.50 -2.56 4.90
C LEU A 333 -2.45 -3.30 3.56
N TYR A 334 -1.94 -4.53 3.56
CA TYR A 334 -2.03 -5.49 2.47
C TYR A 334 -2.31 -6.90 3.02
N THR A 335 -1.29 -7.63 3.45
CA THR A 335 -1.40 -9.00 3.96
C THR A 335 -2.32 -9.08 5.17
N GLY A 336 -2.20 -8.16 6.12
CA GLY A 336 -3.09 -8.11 7.27
C GLY A 336 -4.56 -7.92 6.91
N PHE A 337 -4.88 -7.15 5.87
CA PHE A 337 -6.24 -7.03 5.36
C PHE A 337 -6.75 -8.36 4.78
N ILE A 338 -5.92 -9.08 4.01
CA ILE A 338 -6.27 -10.40 3.46
C ILE A 338 -6.54 -11.43 4.58
N TYR A 339 -5.77 -11.40 5.67
CA TYR A 339 -5.90 -12.36 6.77
C TYR A 339 -7.04 -12.03 7.74
N ASN A 340 -7.29 -10.73 8.00
CA ASN A 340 -8.26 -10.26 8.99
C ASN A 340 -9.59 -9.79 8.39
N GLY A 341 -9.67 -9.67 7.06
CA GLY A 341 -10.92 -9.40 6.33
C GLY A 341 -11.37 -7.95 6.31
N PRO A 342 -12.60 -7.71 5.81
CA PRO A 342 -13.08 -6.38 5.41
C PRO A 342 -13.29 -5.39 6.57
N SER A 343 -13.33 -5.86 7.81
CA SER A 343 -13.48 -5.00 9.00
C SER A 343 -12.15 -4.47 9.55
N PHE A 344 -11.00 -4.98 9.07
CA PHE A 344 -9.71 -4.76 9.72
C PHE A 344 -9.29 -3.28 9.78
N ALA A 345 -9.42 -2.53 8.68
CA ALA A 345 -9.11 -1.10 8.67
C ALA A 345 -9.97 -0.31 9.68
N ARG A 346 -11.26 -0.64 9.80
CA ARG A 346 -12.16 -0.02 10.78
C ARG A 346 -11.80 -0.38 12.23
N ASN A 347 -11.36 -1.62 12.47
CA ASN A 347 -10.95 -2.05 13.80
C ASN A 347 -9.70 -1.28 14.25
N ILE A 348 -8.74 -1.07 13.35
CA ILE A 348 -7.57 -0.23 13.62
C ILE A 348 -8.00 1.22 13.93
N ASN A 349 -8.88 1.82 13.13
CA ASN A 349 -9.36 3.18 13.37
C ASN A 349 -10.05 3.30 14.75
N LYS A 350 -10.84 2.32 15.16
CA LYS A 350 -11.46 2.31 16.50
C LYS A 350 -10.42 2.23 17.60
N GLU A 351 -9.38 1.42 17.42
CA GLU A 351 -8.33 1.29 18.44
C GLU A 351 -7.47 2.55 18.54
N ILE A 352 -7.20 3.23 17.41
CA ILE A 352 -6.55 4.55 17.43
C ILE A 352 -7.37 5.55 18.24
N ILE A 353 -8.70 5.63 18.03
CA ILE A 353 -9.57 6.52 18.81
C ILE A 353 -9.47 6.22 20.32
N LYS A 354 -9.50 4.94 20.70
CA LYS A 354 -9.37 4.55 22.11
C LYS A 354 -8.04 4.94 22.72
N SER A 355 -6.95 4.88 21.93
CA SER A 355 -5.62 5.23 22.40
C SER A 355 -5.37 6.73 22.54
N LEU A 356 -6.27 7.56 22.03
CA LEU A 356 -6.24 9.02 22.15
C LEU A 356 -7.05 9.56 23.35
N ASN A 357 -7.94 8.72 23.91
CA ASN A 357 -8.72 8.99 25.12
C ASN A 357 -8.03 8.37 26.34
#